data_66ba22161b4889ac1f70c22cda89ec26
#
_entry.id   66ba22161b4889ac1f70c22cda89ec26
#
_cell.length_a   1.000
_cell.length_b   1.000
_cell.length_c   1.000
_cell.angle_alpha   90.00
_cell.angle_beta   90.00
_cell.angle_gamma   90.00
#
_symmetry.space_group_name_H-M   'P 1'
#
loop_
_entity.id
_entity.type
_entity.pdbx_description
1 polymer ?
#
loop_
_entity_poly.entity_id
_entity_poly.type
_entity_poly.pdbx_seq_one_letter_code
_entity_poly.pdbx_strand_id
1 'polypeptide(L)'
;MIACFIGDSRMEGLYFYGDLKEADFLYKPGATVYDIMNIKLSMNGGGSCLLTDVLSGKQYSHIYMMVGVNELGDRTPDEYAKAYSNDIETIRQLQPDAVIFIIGMMHVTTQYSNSSDVFNNDNIDARNTAAASIANGRDIFYLDMNECVDDGVGGVIGDYSYDGVHLKAEYYKLWTEWMKAHGIKNLIK
;
A
#
# COMPACT_ATOMS: atom_id res chain seq x y z
N MET A 1 -17.63 1.23 11.17
CA MET A 1 -16.15 1.14 11.14
C MET A 1 -15.72 1.84 9.87
N ILE A 2 -14.81 2.82 9.93
CA ILE A 2 -14.40 3.60 8.76
C ILE A 2 -12.92 3.30 8.51
N ALA A 3 -12.62 2.78 7.32
CA ALA A 3 -11.26 2.51 6.86
C ALA A 3 -10.75 3.66 5.97
N CYS A 4 -9.44 3.90 5.99
CA CYS A 4 -8.74 4.81 5.10
C CYS A 4 -7.62 4.06 4.37
N PHE A 5 -7.58 4.15 3.06
CA PHE A 5 -6.55 3.59 2.20
C PHE A 5 -5.67 4.72 1.64
N ILE A 6 -4.36 4.58 1.78
CA ILE A 6 -3.38 5.61 1.42
C ILE A 6 -2.33 4.99 0.50
N GLY A 7 -2.03 5.64 -0.64
CA GLY A 7 -0.98 5.11 -1.50
C GLY A 7 -0.82 5.75 -2.87
N ASP A 8 -0.17 5.01 -3.75
CA ASP A 8 0.21 5.40 -5.10
C ASP A 8 -0.82 4.97 -6.17
N SER A 9 -0.38 4.76 -7.42
CA SER A 9 -1.23 4.31 -8.55
C SER A 9 -1.87 2.94 -8.33
N ARG A 10 -1.27 2.06 -7.53
CA ARG A 10 -1.85 0.75 -7.21
C ARG A 10 -3.04 0.91 -6.26
N MET A 11 -2.95 1.88 -5.34
CA MET A 11 -4.08 2.24 -4.47
C MET A 11 -5.19 2.95 -5.24
N GLU A 12 -4.86 3.75 -6.25
CA GLU A 12 -5.82 4.29 -7.21
C GLU A 12 -6.59 3.17 -7.93
N GLY A 13 -5.88 2.14 -8.40
CA GLY A 13 -6.51 0.97 -9.02
C GLY A 13 -7.46 0.25 -8.07
N LEU A 14 -7.07 0.10 -6.81
CA LEU A 14 -7.93 -0.50 -5.78
C LEU A 14 -9.18 0.35 -5.52
N TYR A 15 -9.08 1.67 -5.54
CA TYR A 15 -10.23 2.57 -5.45
C TYR A 15 -11.24 2.35 -6.59
N PHE A 16 -10.74 2.29 -7.83
CA PHE A 16 -11.62 2.16 -9.00
C PHE A 16 -12.23 0.77 -9.16
N TYR A 17 -11.50 -0.29 -8.79
CA TYR A 17 -11.84 -1.67 -9.17
C TYR A 17 -12.00 -2.63 -7.98
N GLY A 18 -11.70 -2.20 -6.75
CA GLY A 18 -11.63 -3.09 -5.59
C GLY A 18 -12.91 -3.25 -4.78
N ASP A 19 -14.03 -2.64 -5.14
CA ASP A 19 -15.35 -2.75 -4.44
C ASP A 19 -15.28 -2.54 -2.90
N LEU A 20 -14.55 -1.49 -2.47
CA LEU A 20 -14.42 -1.05 -1.06
C LEU A 20 -15.11 0.31 -0.86
N LYS A 21 -16.38 0.43 -1.25
CA LYS A 21 -17.14 1.68 -1.36
C LYS A 21 -17.35 2.43 -0.04
N GLU A 22 -17.26 1.73 1.09
CA GLU A 22 -17.46 2.32 2.42
C GLU A 22 -16.16 2.90 3.02
N ALA A 23 -15.04 2.81 2.31
CA ALA A 23 -13.74 3.30 2.75
C ALA A 23 -13.40 4.64 2.08
N ASP A 24 -12.59 5.45 2.75
CA ASP A 24 -11.95 6.60 2.12
C ASP A 24 -10.62 6.18 1.48
N PHE A 25 -10.34 6.77 0.32
CA PHE A 25 -9.11 6.55 -0.43
C PHE A 25 -8.38 7.86 -0.65
N LEU A 26 -7.12 7.90 -0.27
CA LEU A 26 -6.20 9.01 -0.46
C LEU A 26 -5.02 8.50 -1.30
N TYR A 27 -4.96 8.89 -2.55
CA TYR A 27 -3.97 8.34 -3.47
C TYR A 27 -3.45 9.38 -4.46
N LYS A 28 -2.26 9.09 -4.98
CA LYS A 28 -1.70 9.83 -6.11
C LYS A 28 -0.74 8.93 -6.90
N PRO A 29 -0.96 8.74 -8.21
CA PRO A 29 0.03 8.08 -9.07
C PRO A 29 1.40 8.72 -8.91
N GLY A 30 2.43 7.89 -8.76
CA GLY A 30 3.80 8.35 -8.56
C GLY A 30 4.15 8.80 -7.14
N ALA A 31 3.22 8.74 -6.17
CA ALA A 31 3.55 9.03 -4.77
C ALA A 31 4.60 8.08 -4.22
N THR A 32 5.48 8.60 -3.39
CA THR A 32 6.57 7.91 -2.72
C THR A 32 6.48 8.06 -1.21
N VAL A 33 7.18 7.21 -0.45
CA VAL A 33 7.31 7.36 1.00
C VAL A 33 7.97 8.70 1.39
N TYR A 34 8.72 9.31 0.47
CA TYR A 34 9.44 10.55 0.75
C TYR A 34 8.60 11.82 0.57
N ASP A 35 7.43 11.72 -0.07
CA ASP A 35 6.62 12.89 -0.40
C ASP A 35 5.14 12.78 -0.02
N ILE A 36 4.62 11.57 0.23
CA ILE A 36 3.18 11.32 0.43
C ILE A 36 2.55 12.18 1.54
N MET A 37 3.32 12.53 2.57
CA MET A 37 2.85 13.38 3.66
C MET A 37 2.76 14.88 3.26
N ASN A 38 3.42 15.28 2.18
CA ASN A 38 3.60 16.69 1.80
C ASN A 38 2.97 17.06 0.45
N ILE A 39 2.52 16.08 -0.33
CA ILE A 39 1.85 16.31 -1.61
C ILE A 39 0.33 16.27 -1.46
N LYS A 40 -0.37 16.89 -2.41
CA LYS A 40 -1.81 16.77 -2.48
C LYS A 40 -2.21 15.44 -3.11
N LEU A 41 -3.05 14.69 -2.41
CA LEU A 41 -3.64 13.41 -2.82
C LEU A 41 -5.07 13.62 -3.31
N SER A 42 -5.52 12.82 -4.27
CA SER A 42 -6.94 12.69 -4.61
C SER A 42 -7.67 11.99 -3.45
N MET A 43 -8.85 12.51 -3.10
CA MET A 43 -9.73 11.86 -2.12
C MET A 43 -10.98 11.32 -2.82
N ASN A 44 -11.16 10.01 -2.81
CA ASN A 44 -12.33 9.33 -3.39
C ASN A 44 -12.62 9.74 -4.86
N GLY A 45 -11.58 9.93 -5.67
CA GLY A 45 -11.70 10.36 -7.08
C GLY A 45 -12.17 11.80 -7.28
N GLY A 46 -12.42 12.55 -6.21
CA GLY A 46 -12.76 13.98 -6.23
C GLY A 46 -11.60 14.83 -5.70
N GLY A 47 -11.72 16.08 -5.57
CA GLY A 47 -10.84 17.07 -4.95
C GLY A 47 -9.38 16.67 -4.66
N SER A 48 -8.58 17.56 -4.16
CA SER A 48 -7.23 17.22 -3.67
C SER A 48 -6.98 17.85 -2.30
N CYS A 49 -6.35 17.08 -1.40
CA CYS A 49 -6.10 17.47 -0.02
C CYS A 49 -4.73 16.95 0.46
N LEU A 50 -4.21 17.53 1.52
CA LEU A 50 -3.08 16.95 2.23
C LEU A 50 -3.58 15.80 3.12
N LEU A 51 -2.78 14.75 3.22
CA LEU A 51 -3.07 13.60 4.08
C LEU A 51 -3.28 14.05 5.53
N THR A 52 -2.44 14.92 6.03
CA THR A 52 -2.50 15.45 7.39
C THR A 52 -3.80 16.22 7.68
N ASP A 53 -4.34 16.96 6.71
CA ASP A 53 -5.61 17.70 6.88
C ASP A 53 -6.78 16.74 7.05
N VAL A 54 -6.82 15.66 6.22
CA VAL A 54 -7.87 14.66 6.31
C VAL A 54 -7.80 13.90 7.64
N LEU A 55 -6.59 13.44 8.02
CA LEU A 55 -6.39 12.67 9.26
C LEU A 55 -6.60 13.52 10.53
N SER A 56 -6.42 14.84 10.47
CA SER A 56 -6.74 15.74 11.57
C SER A 56 -8.25 16.01 11.70
N GLY A 57 -8.97 15.95 10.58
CA GLY A 57 -10.40 16.27 10.52
C GLY A 57 -11.34 15.09 10.74
N LYS A 58 -10.86 13.85 10.60
CA LYS A 58 -11.67 12.63 10.69
C LYS A 58 -10.89 11.50 11.35
N GLN A 59 -11.54 10.78 12.26
CA GLN A 59 -10.95 9.60 12.91
C GLN A 59 -11.34 8.31 12.16
N TYR A 60 -10.36 7.45 11.97
CA TYR A 60 -10.50 6.15 11.30
C TYR A 60 -10.24 5.01 12.30
N SER A 61 -10.95 3.92 12.13
CA SER A 61 -10.67 2.70 12.90
C SER A 61 -9.52 1.88 12.30
N HIS A 62 -9.33 1.96 10.99
CA HIS A 62 -8.29 1.23 10.27
C HIS A 62 -7.65 2.13 9.21
N ILE A 63 -6.35 2.08 9.12
CA ILE A 63 -5.56 2.78 8.09
C ILE A 63 -4.70 1.76 7.36
N TYR A 64 -4.75 1.77 6.04
CA TYR A 64 -3.99 0.90 5.16
C TYR A 64 -3.09 1.77 4.29
N MET A 65 -1.78 1.53 4.31
CA MET A 65 -0.83 2.33 3.53
C MET A 65 0.05 1.43 2.67
N MET A 66 0.16 1.76 1.38
CA MET A 66 1.04 1.11 0.42
C MET A 66 1.70 2.15 -0.49
N VAL A 67 3.01 2.30 -0.34
CA VAL A 67 3.91 3.07 -1.22
C VAL A 67 5.22 2.34 -1.34
N GLY A 68 6.03 2.66 -2.35
CA GLY A 68 7.38 2.10 -2.43
C GLY A 68 7.86 1.75 -3.84
N VAL A 69 6.95 1.44 -4.77
CA VAL A 69 7.34 1.03 -6.11
C VAL A 69 7.97 2.16 -6.92
N ASN A 70 7.55 3.40 -6.67
CA ASN A 70 8.02 4.56 -7.45
C ASN A 70 9.43 5.01 -7.04
N GLU A 71 9.89 4.66 -5.86
CA GLU A 71 11.22 4.96 -5.33
C GLU A 71 12.18 3.76 -5.35
N LEU A 72 11.84 2.68 -6.05
CA LEU A 72 12.79 1.58 -6.30
C LEU A 72 14.03 2.13 -7.02
N GLY A 73 15.22 1.89 -6.44
CA GLY A 73 16.47 2.45 -6.94
C GLY A 73 16.86 3.79 -6.32
N ASP A 74 15.98 4.46 -5.57
CA ASP A 74 16.33 5.60 -4.73
C ASP A 74 16.57 5.14 -3.30
N ARG A 75 17.72 5.48 -2.74
CA ARG A 75 18.13 5.17 -1.37
C ARG A 75 18.16 3.66 -1.03
N THR A 76 18.58 3.36 0.17
CA THR A 76 18.66 1.99 0.68
C THR A 76 17.32 1.51 1.27
N PRO A 77 17.10 0.19 1.43
CA PRO A 77 15.94 -0.34 2.16
C PRO A 77 15.82 0.20 3.60
N ASP A 78 16.93 0.43 4.29
CA ASP A 78 16.92 0.99 5.65
C ASP A 78 16.45 2.45 5.67
N GLU A 79 16.90 3.27 4.70
CA GLU A 79 16.44 4.65 4.55
C GLU A 79 14.96 4.73 4.17
N TYR A 80 14.50 3.81 3.32
CA TYR A 80 13.09 3.64 3.00
C TYR A 80 12.26 3.30 4.24
N ALA A 81 12.67 2.27 5.01
CA ALA A 81 11.96 1.88 6.23
C ALA A 81 11.95 3.01 7.28
N LYS A 82 13.04 3.77 7.40
CA LYS A 82 13.10 4.94 8.29
C LYS A 82 12.11 6.02 7.87
N ALA A 83 12.01 6.34 6.58
CA ALA A 83 11.03 7.30 6.09
C ALA A 83 9.60 6.80 6.32
N TYR A 84 9.33 5.54 6.02
CA TYR A 84 8.03 4.90 6.27
C TYR A 84 7.65 4.93 7.75
N SER A 85 8.59 4.63 8.64
CA SER A 85 8.37 4.70 10.10
C SER A 85 8.00 6.12 10.56
N ASN A 86 8.65 7.15 10.02
CA ASN A 86 8.31 8.54 10.34
C ASN A 86 6.88 8.90 9.88
N ASP A 87 6.45 8.42 8.71
CA ASP A 87 5.10 8.61 8.22
C ASP A 87 4.08 7.89 9.11
N ILE A 88 4.35 6.65 9.49
CA ILE A 88 3.50 5.88 10.42
C ILE A 88 3.42 6.56 11.79
N GLU A 89 4.51 7.11 12.31
CA GLU A 89 4.51 7.88 13.56
C GLU A 89 3.63 9.12 13.46
N THR A 90 3.71 9.85 12.35
CA THR A 90 2.87 11.03 12.10
C THR A 90 1.39 10.64 12.00
N ILE A 91 1.09 9.55 11.27
CA ILE A 91 -0.26 9.00 11.18
C ILE A 91 -0.76 8.60 12.59
N ARG A 92 0.05 7.92 13.38
CA ARG A 92 -0.30 7.51 14.76
C ARG A 92 -0.61 8.71 15.66
N GLN A 93 0.14 9.82 15.56
CA GLN A 93 -0.12 11.03 16.33
C GLN A 93 -1.49 11.65 16.00
N LEU A 94 -1.90 11.59 14.71
CA LEU A 94 -3.19 12.11 14.24
C LEU A 94 -4.35 11.13 14.48
N GLN A 95 -4.04 9.83 14.58
CA GLN A 95 -5.00 8.72 14.64
C GLN A 95 -4.62 7.76 15.79
N PRO A 96 -4.75 8.21 17.06
CA PRO A 96 -4.20 7.47 18.20
C PRO A 96 -4.85 6.10 18.42
N ASP A 97 -6.10 5.94 18.03
CA ASP A 97 -6.89 4.71 18.26
C ASP A 97 -6.99 3.80 17.01
N ALA A 98 -6.45 4.22 15.87
CA ALA A 98 -6.51 3.45 14.64
C ALA A 98 -5.59 2.22 14.68
N VAL A 99 -6.04 1.11 14.08
CA VAL A 99 -5.14 0.02 13.71
C VAL A 99 -4.53 0.37 12.34
N ILE A 100 -3.21 0.31 12.24
CA ILE A 100 -2.47 0.66 11.03
C ILE A 100 -1.95 -0.60 10.37
N PHE A 101 -2.20 -0.73 9.08
CA PHE A 101 -1.70 -1.80 8.23
C PHE A 101 -0.73 -1.24 7.20
N ILE A 102 0.50 -1.70 7.25
CA ILE A 102 1.50 -1.51 6.21
C ILE A 102 1.26 -2.63 5.19
N ILE A 103 0.84 -2.27 3.99
CA ILE A 103 0.68 -3.23 2.90
C ILE A 103 2.00 -3.35 2.17
N GLY A 104 2.53 -4.56 2.07
CA GLY A 104 3.72 -4.85 1.26
C GLY A 104 3.51 -4.46 -0.20
N MET A 105 4.56 -3.92 -0.82
CA MET A 105 4.52 -3.66 -2.25
C MET A 105 4.23 -4.94 -3.01
N MET A 106 3.26 -4.88 -3.91
CA MET A 106 3.02 -5.95 -4.87
C MET A 106 4.25 -6.14 -5.76
N HIS A 107 4.63 -7.38 -5.99
CA HIS A 107 5.64 -7.72 -6.99
C HIS A 107 5.27 -7.19 -8.39
N VAL A 108 6.24 -7.09 -9.23
CA VAL A 108 6.06 -6.99 -10.67
C VAL A 108 6.00 -8.40 -11.28
N THR A 109 5.56 -8.53 -12.52
CA THR A 109 5.59 -9.85 -13.18
C THR A 109 7.02 -10.37 -13.28
N THR A 110 7.22 -11.69 -13.24
CA THR A 110 8.55 -12.30 -13.38
C THR A 110 9.26 -11.85 -14.67
N GLN A 111 8.53 -11.68 -15.76
CA GLN A 111 9.09 -11.16 -17.01
C GLN A 111 9.61 -9.72 -16.86
N TYR A 112 8.85 -8.85 -16.21
CA TYR A 112 9.25 -7.45 -15.97
C TYR A 112 10.46 -7.39 -15.04
N SER A 113 10.42 -8.13 -13.93
CA SER A 113 11.52 -8.24 -12.96
C SER A 113 12.84 -8.63 -13.63
N ASN A 114 12.82 -9.63 -14.52
CA ASN A 114 14.00 -10.10 -15.24
C ASN A 114 14.53 -9.11 -16.29
N SER A 115 13.78 -8.08 -16.63
CA SER A 115 14.15 -7.05 -17.60
C SER A 115 14.69 -5.75 -16.99
N SER A 116 14.71 -5.64 -15.67
CA SER A 116 15.07 -4.40 -14.98
C SER A 116 16.03 -4.66 -13.82
N ASP A 117 17.13 -3.93 -13.79
CA ASP A 117 18.09 -3.95 -12.67
C ASP A 117 17.58 -3.20 -11.44
N VAL A 118 16.54 -2.37 -11.60
CA VAL A 118 15.99 -1.53 -10.53
C VAL A 118 14.59 -1.98 -10.12
N PHE A 119 13.68 -2.08 -11.08
CA PHE A 119 12.28 -2.47 -10.84
C PHE A 119 12.15 -4.00 -10.91
N ASN A 120 12.76 -4.69 -9.96
CA ASN A 120 12.76 -6.15 -9.85
C ASN A 120 12.27 -6.61 -8.48
N ASN A 121 11.89 -7.88 -8.39
CA ASN A 121 11.28 -8.43 -7.19
C ASN A 121 12.28 -8.58 -6.04
N ASP A 122 13.57 -8.76 -6.29
CA ASP A 122 14.59 -8.77 -5.22
C ASP A 122 14.65 -7.40 -4.49
N ASN A 123 14.59 -6.30 -5.24
CA ASN A 123 14.55 -4.95 -4.67
C ASN A 123 13.22 -4.65 -3.96
N ILE A 124 12.10 -5.21 -4.44
CA ILE A 124 10.79 -5.12 -3.77
C ILE A 124 10.84 -5.90 -2.45
N ASP A 125 11.34 -7.12 -2.45
CA ASP A 125 11.45 -7.97 -1.26
C ASP A 125 12.33 -7.36 -0.18
N ALA A 126 13.46 -6.77 -0.57
CA ALA A 126 14.33 -6.08 0.37
C ALA A 126 13.60 -4.93 1.09
N ARG A 127 12.79 -4.15 0.37
CA ARG A 127 12.00 -3.06 0.97
C ARG A 127 10.78 -3.58 1.73
N ASN A 128 10.10 -4.61 1.25
CA ASN A 128 9.00 -5.25 1.95
C ASN A 128 9.47 -5.82 3.30
N THR A 129 10.64 -6.46 3.32
CA THR A 129 11.26 -6.94 4.57
C THR A 129 11.56 -5.79 5.52
N ALA A 130 12.11 -4.68 5.01
CA ALA A 130 12.39 -3.51 5.82
C ALA A 130 11.12 -2.85 6.36
N ALA A 131 10.07 -2.72 5.53
CA ALA A 131 8.76 -2.20 5.96
C ALA A 131 8.07 -3.12 6.98
N ALA A 132 8.17 -4.43 6.82
CA ALA A 132 7.61 -5.40 7.77
C ALA A 132 8.20 -5.27 9.17
N SER A 133 9.46 -4.81 9.29
CA SER A 133 10.11 -4.59 10.59
C SER A 133 9.50 -3.46 11.42
N ILE A 134 8.67 -2.58 10.82
CA ILE A 134 7.97 -1.50 11.50
C ILE A 134 6.76 -2.02 12.29
N ALA A 135 6.20 -3.16 11.86
CA ALA A 135 5.06 -3.78 12.53
C ALA A 135 5.42 -4.19 13.96
N ASN A 136 4.51 -3.89 14.91
CA ASN A 136 4.70 -4.20 16.33
C ASN A 136 3.81 -5.34 16.84
N GLY A 137 2.93 -5.90 15.98
CA GLY A 137 2.02 -6.99 16.31
C GLY A 137 0.89 -6.64 17.28
N ARG A 138 0.72 -5.35 17.61
CA ARG A 138 -0.30 -4.88 18.56
C ARG A 138 -1.33 -3.96 17.89
N ASP A 139 -0.89 -2.92 17.23
CA ASP A 139 -1.69 -1.90 16.58
C ASP A 139 -1.08 -1.40 15.25
N ILE A 140 0.09 -1.92 14.89
CA ILE A 140 0.73 -1.78 13.58
C ILE A 140 1.04 -3.19 13.06
N PHE A 141 0.45 -3.55 11.93
CA PHE A 141 0.58 -4.85 11.29
C PHE A 141 1.13 -4.72 9.88
N TYR A 142 1.80 -5.75 9.41
CA TYR A 142 2.22 -5.89 8.02
C TYR A 142 1.33 -6.92 7.31
N LEU A 143 0.90 -6.60 6.10
CA LEU A 143 0.10 -7.47 5.25
C LEU A 143 0.81 -7.71 3.93
N ASP A 144 1.09 -8.95 3.60
CA ASP A 144 1.67 -9.34 2.33
C ASP A 144 0.58 -9.77 1.34
N MET A 145 0.18 -8.86 0.47
CA MET A 145 -0.85 -9.13 -0.54
C MET A 145 -0.31 -9.88 -1.77
N ASN A 146 1.00 -10.15 -1.86
CA ASN A 146 1.56 -10.94 -2.93
C ASN A 146 1.00 -12.37 -2.93
N GLU A 147 0.65 -12.91 -1.76
CA GLU A 147 0.04 -14.24 -1.62
C GLU A 147 -1.15 -14.50 -2.55
N CYS A 148 -1.93 -13.47 -2.90
CA CYS A 148 -3.13 -13.66 -3.73
C CYS A 148 -2.91 -13.49 -5.23
N VAL A 149 -1.71 -13.10 -5.66
CA VAL A 149 -1.37 -12.83 -7.07
C VAL A 149 -0.07 -13.50 -7.54
N ASP A 150 0.57 -14.29 -6.66
CA ASP A 150 1.86 -14.94 -6.91
C ASP A 150 1.78 -15.99 -8.01
N ASP A 151 2.78 -16.02 -8.88
CA ASP A 151 2.91 -16.98 -10.00
C ASP A 151 3.60 -18.30 -9.60
N GLY A 152 3.95 -18.46 -8.32
CA GLY A 152 4.67 -19.62 -7.78
C GLY A 152 6.19 -19.55 -7.90
N VAL A 153 6.73 -18.48 -8.49
CA VAL A 153 8.18 -18.26 -8.64
C VAL A 153 8.61 -16.85 -8.21
N GLY A 154 7.74 -16.15 -7.46
CA GLY A 154 8.05 -14.88 -6.81
C GLY A 154 7.72 -13.65 -7.65
N GLY A 155 6.76 -13.74 -8.53
CA GLY A 155 6.24 -12.61 -9.30
C GLY A 155 4.72 -12.61 -9.36
N VAL A 156 4.15 -11.56 -9.96
CA VAL A 156 2.72 -11.53 -10.28
C VAL A 156 2.44 -12.41 -11.49
N ILE A 157 1.35 -13.18 -11.44
CA ILE A 157 0.86 -13.96 -12.60
C ILE A 157 0.79 -13.04 -13.82
N GLY A 158 1.52 -13.41 -14.90
CA GLY A 158 1.71 -12.55 -16.08
C GLY A 158 0.40 -12.07 -16.71
N ASP A 159 -0.61 -12.95 -16.78
CA ASP A 159 -1.93 -12.61 -17.31
C ASP A 159 -2.71 -11.57 -16.48
N TYR A 160 -2.30 -11.32 -15.25
CA TYR A 160 -2.95 -10.34 -14.36
C TYR A 160 -2.52 -8.90 -14.62
N SER A 161 -1.48 -8.68 -15.43
CA SER A 161 -0.96 -7.36 -15.74
C SER A 161 -0.82 -7.12 -17.26
N TYR A 162 -0.95 -5.85 -17.70
CA TYR A 162 -0.62 -5.44 -19.08
C TYR A 162 0.80 -4.89 -19.20
N ASP A 163 1.26 -4.21 -18.17
CA ASP A 163 2.53 -3.48 -18.16
C ASP A 163 3.59 -4.12 -17.25
N GLY A 164 3.21 -5.22 -16.60
CA GLY A 164 4.05 -5.93 -15.66
C GLY A 164 4.07 -5.34 -14.24
N VAL A 165 3.45 -4.19 -14.01
CA VAL A 165 3.51 -3.42 -12.75
C VAL A 165 2.15 -3.26 -12.09
N HIS A 166 1.08 -3.02 -12.86
CA HIS A 166 -0.27 -2.79 -12.38
C HIS A 166 -1.18 -3.97 -12.70
N LEU A 167 -2.10 -4.29 -11.79
CA LEU A 167 -3.13 -5.29 -12.06
C LEU A 167 -4.16 -4.76 -13.08
N LYS A 168 -4.67 -5.65 -13.91
CA LYS A 168 -5.88 -5.39 -14.68
C LYS A 168 -7.09 -5.25 -13.76
N ALA A 169 -8.08 -4.49 -14.18
CA ALA A 169 -9.26 -4.14 -13.39
C ALA A 169 -9.94 -5.34 -12.70
N GLU A 170 -10.09 -6.45 -13.42
CA GLU A 170 -10.77 -7.65 -12.94
C GLU A 170 -10.05 -8.35 -11.77
N TYR A 171 -8.74 -8.13 -11.59
CA TYR A 171 -7.95 -8.81 -10.54
C TYR A 171 -7.84 -8.03 -9.24
N TYR A 172 -8.23 -6.74 -9.19
CA TYR A 172 -8.27 -6.00 -7.91
C TYR A 172 -9.24 -6.58 -6.89
N LYS A 173 -10.26 -7.32 -7.33
CA LYS A 173 -11.15 -8.04 -6.43
C LYS A 173 -10.41 -9.11 -5.58
N LEU A 174 -9.32 -9.70 -6.09
CA LEU A 174 -8.51 -10.65 -5.32
C LEU A 174 -7.90 -9.96 -4.10
N TRP A 175 -7.38 -8.75 -4.26
CA TRP A 175 -6.90 -7.94 -3.14
C TRP A 175 -8.00 -7.64 -2.14
N THR A 176 -9.17 -7.23 -2.61
CA THR A 176 -10.30 -6.94 -1.73
C THR A 176 -10.73 -8.17 -0.93
N GLU A 177 -10.85 -9.32 -1.57
CA GLU A 177 -11.24 -10.57 -0.92
C GLU A 177 -10.18 -11.03 0.09
N TRP A 178 -8.90 -10.93 -0.30
CA TRP A 178 -7.79 -11.27 0.59
C TRP A 178 -7.73 -10.34 1.81
N MET A 179 -7.86 -9.03 1.63
CA MET A 179 -7.89 -8.06 2.74
C MET A 179 -9.08 -8.28 3.67
N LYS A 180 -10.26 -8.58 3.14
CA LYS A 180 -11.44 -8.93 3.97
C LYS A 180 -11.20 -10.17 4.80
N ALA A 181 -10.41 -11.11 4.31
CA ALA A 181 -10.08 -12.33 5.04
C ALA A 181 -9.02 -12.12 6.13
N HIS A 182 -8.02 -11.27 5.89
CA HIS A 182 -6.82 -11.14 6.73
C HIS A 182 -6.74 -9.82 7.52
N GLY A 183 -7.19 -8.71 6.93
CA GLY A 183 -7.03 -7.38 7.53
C GLY A 183 -8.29 -6.85 8.23
N ILE A 184 -9.48 -7.14 7.72
CA ILE A 184 -10.72 -6.53 8.20
C ILE A 184 -11.50 -7.45 9.15
N LYS A 185 -11.52 -8.76 8.90
CA LYS A 185 -12.33 -9.72 9.69
C LYS A 185 -11.75 -10.05 11.05
N ASN A 186 -10.46 -10.03 11.24
CA ASN A 186 -9.82 -10.49 12.49
C ASN A 186 -9.86 -9.45 13.61
N LEU A 187 -10.39 -8.26 13.36
CA LEU A 187 -10.51 -7.16 14.33
C LEU A 187 -11.95 -6.89 14.78
N ILE A 188 -12.93 -7.66 14.27
CA ILE A 188 -14.31 -7.64 14.75
C ILE A 188 -14.45 -8.78 15.79
N LYS A 189 -14.13 -8.45 17.03
CA LYS A 189 -14.62 -9.20 18.20
C LYS A 189 -15.75 -8.42 18.85
#